data_a1e7abe85df5fedb6f2fa80ed03ab74d
#
_entry.id   a1e7abe85df5fedb6f2fa80ed03ab74d
#
_cell.length_a   1.000
_cell.length_b   1.000
_cell.length_c   1.000
_cell.angle_alpha   90.00
_cell.angle_beta   90.00
_cell.angle_gamma   90.00
#
_symmetry.space_group_name_H-M   'P 1'
#
loop_
_entity.id
_entity.type
_entity.pdbx_description
1 polymer ?
#
loop_
_entity_poly.entity_id
_entity_poly.type
_entity_poly.pdbx_seq_one_letter_code
_entity_poly.pdbx_strand_id
1 'polypeptide(L)'
;MPTAIALTCVLARPLSVIELHGTADPLSPYEGGATDTGNPVLSFADTIAGWVARDGCVGAPQHSTIAAAAGEIDGDVEVDTYENCSSGVSVASYSIGNGGHTWPQGEQYLPESIIGHTSQAFNATETIWSFFADKQLN
;
A
#
# COMPACT_ATOMS: atom_id res chain seq x y z
N MET A 1 4.14 7.58 -2.75
CA MET A 1 3.94 8.40 -3.99
C MET A 1 4.95 9.53 -4.03
N PRO A 2 5.61 9.86 -5.19
CA PRO A 2 6.45 11.04 -5.30
C PRO A 2 5.67 12.32 -4.99
N THR A 3 6.26 13.21 -4.16
CA THR A 3 5.59 14.43 -3.67
C THR A 3 5.13 15.35 -4.80
N ALA A 4 5.95 15.52 -5.85
CA ALA A 4 5.60 16.36 -7.00
C ALA A 4 4.34 15.86 -7.74
N ILE A 5 4.18 14.54 -7.89
CA ILE A 5 3.00 13.94 -8.53
C ILE A 5 1.77 14.11 -7.63
N ALA A 6 1.91 13.89 -6.33
CA ALA A 6 0.81 14.03 -5.38
C ALA A 6 0.17 15.43 -5.39
N LEU A 7 0.99 16.48 -5.54
CA LEU A 7 0.53 17.86 -5.57
C LEU A 7 -0.16 18.26 -6.87
N THR A 8 0.13 17.57 -7.98
CA THR A 8 -0.36 17.95 -9.33
C THR A 8 -1.33 16.93 -9.92
N CYS A 9 -1.51 15.77 -9.27
CA CYS A 9 -2.40 14.73 -9.75
C CYS A 9 -3.87 15.15 -9.64
N VAL A 10 -4.49 15.40 -10.78
CA VAL A 10 -5.93 15.67 -10.89
C VAL A 10 -6.53 14.50 -11.66
N LEU A 11 -7.43 13.78 -11.02
CA LEU A 11 -8.12 12.67 -11.66
C LEU A 11 -9.25 13.17 -12.57
N ALA A 12 -9.36 12.59 -13.76
CA ALA A 12 -10.51 12.82 -14.63
C ALA A 12 -11.80 12.14 -14.08
N ARG A 13 -11.63 11.13 -13.24
CA ARG A 13 -12.70 10.36 -12.56
C ARG A 13 -12.12 9.64 -11.35
N PRO A 14 -12.96 9.25 -10.36
CA PRO A 14 -12.53 8.37 -9.27
C PRO A 14 -11.99 7.03 -9.78
N LEU A 15 -11.02 6.44 -9.06
CA LEU A 15 -10.37 5.17 -9.40
C LEU A 15 -10.27 4.29 -8.17
N SER A 16 -10.53 2.99 -8.31
CA SER A 16 -10.19 2.05 -7.24
C SER A 16 -8.68 1.92 -7.11
N VAL A 17 -8.18 2.00 -5.89
CA VAL A 17 -6.75 2.01 -5.56
C VAL A 17 -6.46 0.96 -4.49
N ILE A 18 -5.40 0.18 -4.69
CA ILE A 18 -4.81 -0.65 -3.65
C ILE A 18 -3.33 -0.30 -3.51
N GLU A 19 -2.89 -0.03 -2.30
CA GLU A 19 -1.50 0.31 -1.95
C GLU A 19 -0.96 -0.71 -0.96
N LEU A 20 0.20 -1.29 -1.26
CA LEU A 20 0.90 -2.23 -0.39
C LEU A 20 2.28 -1.65 -0.07
N HIS A 21 2.64 -1.52 1.22
CA HIS A 21 3.93 -0.94 1.61
C HIS A 21 4.51 -1.63 2.83
N GLY A 22 5.77 -2.00 2.75
CA GLY A 22 6.53 -2.56 3.87
C GLY A 22 6.94 -1.48 4.88
N THR A 23 6.71 -1.72 6.16
CA THR A 23 7.06 -0.74 7.21
C THR A 23 8.56 -0.59 7.42
N ALA A 24 9.36 -1.55 6.94
CA ALA A 24 10.82 -1.55 6.99
C ALA A 24 11.47 -1.41 5.60
N ASP A 25 10.78 -0.75 4.64
CA ASP A 25 11.28 -0.51 3.29
C ASP A 25 12.50 0.43 3.32
N PRO A 26 13.71 -0.04 2.96
CA PRO A 26 14.92 0.77 3.01
C PRO A 26 15.09 1.70 1.79
N LEU A 27 14.33 1.50 0.70
CA LEU A 27 14.47 2.23 -0.55
C LEU A 27 13.43 3.36 -0.67
N SER A 28 12.20 3.10 -0.22
CA SER A 28 11.11 4.05 -0.21
C SER A 28 10.56 4.15 1.22
N PRO A 29 11.01 5.13 2.03
CA PRO A 29 10.66 5.19 3.44
C PRO A 29 9.16 5.21 3.69
N TYR A 30 8.67 4.31 4.54
CA TYR A 30 7.26 4.19 4.91
C TYR A 30 6.71 5.51 5.49
N GLU A 31 7.50 6.18 6.31
CA GLU A 31 7.16 7.48 6.91
C GLU A 31 7.40 8.68 5.97
N GLY A 32 7.71 8.41 4.70
CA GLY A 32 8.04 9.44 3.74
C GLY A 32 9.46 9.99 3.90
N GLY A 33 9.77 11.03 3.15
CA GLY A 33 11.11 11.62 3.13
C GLY A 33 11.82 11.42 1.81
N ALA A 34 13.14 11.19 1.82
CA ALA A 34 13.92 10.93 0.62
C ALA A 34 14.09 9.43 0.39
N THR A 35 13.88 8.99 -0.85
CA THR A 35 14.26 7.63 -1.30
C THR A 35 15.77 7.45 -1.25
N ASP A 36 16.25 6.23 -1.48
CA ASP A 36 17.66 5.91 -1.64
C ASP A 36 18.36 6.75 -2.74
N THR A 37 17.60 7.17 -3.76
CA THR A 37 18.08 8.04 -4.85
C THR A 37 17.88 9.54 -4.57
N GLY A 38 17.40 9.91 -3.37
CA GLY A 38 17.22 11.29 -2.94
C GLY A 38 15.92 11.96 -3.41
N ASN A 39 15.01 11.23 -4.04
CA ASN A 39 13.73 11.78 -4.48
C ASN A 39 12.74 11.87 -3.31
N PRO A 40 12.04 13.00 -3.12
CA PRO A 40 11.07 13.12 -2.03
C PRO A 40 9.79 12.31 -2.33
N VAL A 41 9.36 11.55 -1.32
CA VAL A 41 8.11 10.78 -1.34
C VAL A 41 7.23 11.14 -0.15
N LEU A 42 5.92 11.03 -0.32
CA LEU A 42 4.96 11.11 0.78
C LEU A 42 5.09 9.88 1.69
N SER A 43 4.68 10.03 2.94
CA SER A 43 4.44 8.88 3.80
C SER A 43 3.36 7.96 3.22
N PHE A 44 3.34 6.71 3.67
CA PHE A 44 2.25 5.79 3.34
C PHE A 44 0.89 6.38 3.76
N ALA A 45 0.79 6.90 4.97
CA ALA A 45 -0.42 7.53 5.50
C ALA A 45 -0.89 8.71 4.64
N ASP A 46 0.00 9.62 4.25
CA ASP A 46 -0.35 10.78 3.39
C ASP A 46 -0.73 10.33 1.98
N THR A 47 -0.12 9.27 1.46
CA THR A 47 -0.49 8.68 0.16
C THR A 47 -1.91 8.17 0.19
N ILE A 48 -2.28 7.39 1.21
CA ILE A 48 -3.65 6.87 1.38
C ILE A 48 -4.65 8.00 1.61
N ALA A 49 -4.35 8.95 2.50
CA ALA A 49 -5.20 10.12 2.73
C ALA A 49 -5.45 10.92 1.43
N GLY A 50 -4.43 11.03 0.59
CA GLY A 50 -4.54 11.68 -0.71
C GLY A 50 -5.49 10.94 -1.66
N TRP A 51 -5.47 9.60 -1.71
CA TRP A 51 -6.39 8.80 -2.52
C TRP A 51 -7.82 8.85 -1.96
N VAL A 52 -8.00 8.68 -0.66
CA VAL A 52 -9.30 8.81 0.03
C VAL A 52 -9.97 10.14 -0.29
N ALA A 53 -9.20 11.24 -0.25
CA ALA A 53 -9.72 12.57 -0.59
C ALA A 53 -10.09 12.71 -2.08
N ARG A 54 -9.25 12.22 -3.00
CA ARG A 54 -9.47 12.31 -4.46
C ARG A 54 -10.69 11.50 -4.90
N ASP A 55 -10.89 10.34 -4.29
CA ASP A 55 -12.00 9.45 -4.61
C ASP A 55 -13.27 9.78 -3.81
N GLY A 56 -13.22 10.82 -2.99
CA GLY A 56 -14.38 11.31 -2.22
C GLY A 56 -14.92 10.28 -1.25
N CYS A 57 -14.04 9.50 -0.64
CA CYS A 57 -14.44 8.50 0.36
C CYS A 57 -14.88 9.18 1.66
N VAL A 58 -15.93 8.65 2.30
CA VAL A 58 -16.50 9.19 3.54
C VAL A 58 -16.58 8.10 4.63
N GLY A 59 -16.43 8.52 5.88
CA GLY A 59 -16.44 7.62 7.05
C GLY A 59 -15.09 6.99 7.34
N ALA A 60 -15.06 6.16 8.38
CA ALA A 60 -13.87 5.39 8.74
C ALA A 60 -13.71 4.15 7.83
N PRO A 61 -12.49 3.66 7.60
CA PRO A 61 -12.27 2.42 6.89
C PRO A 61 -12.82 1.22 7.66
N GLN A 62 -13.07 0.14 6.97
CA GLN A 62 -13.13 -1.19 7.57
C GLN A 62 -11.70 -1.64 7.83
N HIS A 63 -11.41 -1.92 9.11
CA HIS A 63 -10.08 -2.34 9.55
C HIS A 63 -10.04 -3.85 9.79
N SER A 64 -8.95 -4.49 9.37
CA SER A 64 -8.65 -5.89 9.68
C SER A 64 -7.15 -6.11 9.76
N THR A 65 -6.74 -7.22 10.38
CA THR A 65 -5.34 -7.60 10.52
C THR A 65 -5.13 -9.01 9.97
N ILE A 66 -4.10 -9.18 9.12
CA ILE A 66 -3.58 -10.49 8.74
C ILE A 66 -2.43 -10.78 9.70
N ALA A 67 -2.63 -11.74 10.61
CA ALA A 67 -1.61 -12.07 11.60
C ALA A 67 -0.39 -12.74 10.95
N ALA A 68 0.80 -12.34 11.35
CA ALA A 68 2.04 -13.03 11.01
C ALA A 68 2.05 -14.45 11.58
N ALA A 69 2.71 -15.38 10.90
CA ALA A 69 2.90 -16.72 11.41
C ALA A 69 3.78 -16.71 12.67
N ALA A 70 3.43 -17.50 13.67
CA ALA A 70 4.18 -17.52 14.92
C ALA A 70 5.64 -17.94 14.70
N GLY A 71 6.57 -17.13 15.19
CA GLY A 71 8.02 -17.37 15.09
C GLY A 71 8.65 -16.89 13.76
N GLU A 72 7.87 -16.29 12.87
CA GLU A 72 8.39 -15.67 11.66
C GLU A 72 8.93 -14.25 11.94
N ILE A 73 9.79 -13.78 11.05
CA ILE A 73 10.30 -12.41 11.07
C ILE A 73 9.26 -11.38 10.60
N ASP A 74 8.22 -11.87 9.91
CA ASP A 74 7.09 -11.05 9.49
C ASP A 74 6.40 -10.38 10.68
N GLY A 75 6.00 -9.14 10.50
CA GLY A 75 5.02 -8.50 11.38
C GLY A 75 3.61 -8.69 10.83
N ASP A 76 2.62 -8.37 11.65
CA ASP A 76 1.22 -8.36 11.22
C ASP A 76 1.02 -7.38 10.05
N VAL A 77 0.04 -7.66 9.21
CA VAL A 77 -0.36 -6.76 8.12
C VAL A 77 -1.65 -6.06 8.50
N GLU A 78 -1.59 -4.75 8.68
CA GLU A 78 -2.76 -3.94 8.93
C GLU A 78 -3.43 -3.55 7.61
N VAL A 79 -4.72 -3.82 7.51
CA VAL A 79 -5.51 -3.59 6.29
C VAL A 79 -6.65 -2.64 6.58
N ASP A 80 -6.69 -1.52 5.85
CA ASP A 80 -7.80 -0.58 5.88
C ASP A 80 -8.46 -0.52 4.50
N THR A 81 -9.80 -0.64 4.46
CA THR A 81 -10.58 -0.56 3.22
C THR A 81 -11.66 0.51 3.33
N TYR A 82 -11.63 1.47 2.42
CA TYR A 82 -12.62 2.53 2.26
C TYR A 82 -13.55 2.17 1.09
N GLU A 83 -14.80 1.83 1.37
CA GLU A 83 -15.78 1.40 0.37
C GLU A 83 -16.82 2.50 0.04
N ASN A 84 -16.99 3.48 0.93
CA ASN A 84 -17.94 4.57 0.74
C ASN A 84 -17.31 5.72 -0.06
N CYS A 85 -16.88 5.45 -1.29
CA CYS A 85 -16.24 6.41 -2.19
C CYS A 85 -17.16 6.79 -3.35
N SER A 86 -16.85 7.90 -4.03
CA SER A 86 -17.60 8.37 -5.21
C SER A 86 -17.60 7.31 -6.32
N SER A 87 -18.69 7.20 -7.06
CA SER A 87 -18.84 6.29 -8.20
C SER A 87 -18.62 4.80 -7.89
N GLY A 88 -18.73 4.40 -6.61
CA GLY A 88 -18.57 3.00 -6.20
C GLY A 88 -17.15 2.45 -6.29
N VAL A 89 -16.14 3.34 -6.35
CA VAL A 89 -14.73 2.92 -6.23
C VAL A 89 -14.37 2.65 -4.77
N SER A 90 -13.20 2.07 -4.53
CA SER A 90 -12.70 1.81 -3.18
C SER A 90 -11.20 2.05 -3.09
N VAL A 91 -10.73 2.40 -1.88
CA VAL A 91 -9.31 2.52 -1.57
C VAL A 91 -8.97 1.47 -0.53
N ALA A 92 -7.98 0.64 -0.80
CA ALA A 92 -7.46 -0.35 0.15
C ALA A 92 -5.97 -0.09 0.41
N SER A 93 -5.57 -0.27 1.66
CA SER A 93 -4.19 -0.10 2.08
C SER A 93 -3.72 -1.29 2.91
N TYR A 94 -2.50 -1.77 2.62
CA TYR A 94 -1.84 -2.87 3.31
C TYR A 94 -0.51 -2.39 3.87
N SER A 95 -0.47 -2.18 5.19
CA SER A 95 0.75 -1.86 5.94
C SER A 95 1.41 -3.15 6.39
N ILE A 96 2.52 -3.53 5.75
CA ILE A 96 3.16 -4.84 5.91
C ILE A 96 4.24 -4.75 6.97
N GLY A 97 3.97 -5.25 8.17
CA GLY A 97 4.92 -5.23 9.30
C GLY A 97 6.24 -5.91 8.94
N ASN A 98 7.36 -5.25 9.22
CA ASN A 98 8.73 -5.65 8.89
C ASN A 98 8.99 -5.94 7.39
N GLY A 99 8.02 -5.73 6.51
CA GLY A 99 8.19 -5.88 5.06
C GLY A 99 9.16 -4.86 4.49
N GLY A 100 9.96 -5.27 3.52
CA GLY A 100 10.88 -4.42 2.77
C GLY A 100 10.30 -3.91 1.45
N HIS A 101 11.21 -3.48 0.54
CA HIS A 101 10.89 -3.11 -0.84
C HIS A 101 10.75 -4.35 -1.72
N THR A 102 9.77 -5.16 -1.41
CA THR A 102 9.60 -6.51 -1.94
C THR A 102 8.12 -6.79 -2.25
N TRP A 103 7.87 -7.90 -2.92
CA TRP A 103 6.53 -8.37 -3.27
C TRP A 103 6.13 -9.50 -2.31
N PRO A 104 5.14 -9.31 -1.41
CA PRO A 104 4.73 -10.36 -0.47
C PRO A 104 4.44 -11.70 -1.15
N GLN A 105 5.05 -12.77 -0.62
CA GLN A 105 5.14 -14.12 -1.20
C GLN A 105 5.79 -14.15 -2.60
N GLY A 106 6.51 -13.10 -2.98
CA GLY A 106 7.35 -13.12 -4.17
C GLY A 106 8.75 -13.67 -3.89
N GLU A 107 9.61 -13.58 -4.89
CA GLU A 107 11.01 -13.98 -4.75
C GLU A 107 11.81 -12.89 -4.02
N GLN A 108 12.70 -13.30 -3.09
CA GLN A 108 13.73 -12.43 -2.51
C GLN A 108 14.85 -12.24 -3.52
N TYR A 109 14.68 -11.32 -4.48
CA TYR A 109 15.55 -11.16 -5.66
C TYR A 109 16.87 -10.45 -5.38
N LEU A 110 17.02 -9.80 -4.21
CA LEU A 110 18.26 -9.22 -3.70
C LEU A 110 18.40 -9.49 -2.20
N PRO A 111 19.61 -9.34 -1.62
CA PRO A 111 19.79 -9.49 -0.18
C PRO A 111 18.89 -8.57 0.65
N GLU A 112 18.39 -9.06 1.77
CA GLU A 112 17.57 -8.28 2.72
C GLU A 112 18.24 -6.99 3.19
N SER A 113 19.58 -6.99 3.29
CA SER A 113 20.36 -5.79 3.63
C SER A 113 20.23 -4.65 2.60
N ILE A 114 19.71 -4.95 1.40
CA ILE A 114 19.53 -3.98 0.31
C ILE A 114 18.05 -3.60 0.17
N ILE A 115 17.17 -4.60 0.11
CA ILE A 115 15.73 -4.36 -0.20
C ILE A 115 14.80 -4.67 0.97
N GLY A 116 15.33 -5.10 2.12
CA GLY A 116 14.53 -5.54 3.24
C GLY A 116 13.96 -6.95 3.05
N HIS A 117 13.17 -7.39 3.99
CA HIS A 117 12.57 -8.72 4.06
C HIS A 117 11.37 -8.87 3.11
N THR A 118 11.24 -10.03 2.45
CA THR A 118 10.05 -10.38 1.66
C THR A 118 9.04 -11.10 2.55
N SER A 119 7.99 -10.40 2.94
CA SER A 119 6.92 -10.93 3.78
C SER A 119 6.26 -12.16 3.16
N GLN A 120 5.99 -13.16 3.98
CA GLN A 120 5.27 -14.39 3.63
C GLN A 120 3.83 -14.39 4.18
N ALA A 121 3.37 -13.29 4.78
CA ALA A 121 2.09 -13.22 5.47
C ALA A 121 0.88 -13.42 4.53
N PHE A 122 0.98 -12.98 3.26
CA PHE A 122 -0.11 -13.10 2.28
C PHE A 122 0.41 -13.04 0.85
N ASN A 123 -0.38 -13.53 -0.11
CA ASN A 123 -0.05 -13.48 -1.53
C ASN A 123 -0.51 -12.15 -2.16
N ALA A 124 0.43 -11.25 -2.42
CA ALA A 124 0.13 -9.94 -2.98
C ALA A 124 -0.54 -10.01 -4.37
N THR A 125 -0.14 -10.95 -5.22
CA THR A 125 -0.70 -11.11 -6.57
C THR A 125 -2.18 -11.51 -6.51
N GLU A 126 -2.52 -12.50 -5.68
CA GLU A 126 -3.91 -12.95 -5.50
C GLU A 126 -4.76 -11.86 -4.84
N THR A 127 -4.20 -11.15 -3.87
CA THR A 127 -4.88 -10.03 -3.18
C THR A 127 -5.23 -8.91 -4.16
N ILE A 128 -4.27 -8.47 -4.97
CA ILE A 128 -4.47 -7.42 -5.98
C ILE A 128 -5.48 -7.89 -7.04
N TRP A 129 -5.34 -9.13 -7.51
CA TRP A 129 -6.29 -9.69 -8.47
C TRP A 129 -7.72 -9.71 -7.91
N SER A 130 -7.90 -10.20 -6.68
CA SER A 130 -9.20 -10.26 -6.00
C SER A 130 -9.79 -8.87 -5.79
N PHE A 131 -8.96 -7.87 -5.43
CA PHE A 131 -9.41 -6.49 -5.28
C PHE A 131 -9.97 -5.91 -6.57
N PHE A 132 -9.37 -6.22 -7.72
CA PHE A 132 -9.79 -5.67 -9.01
C PHE A 132 -10.79 -6.55 -9.78
N ALA A 133 -11.00 -7.82 -9.41
CA ALA A 133 -11.80 -8.78 -10.18
C ALA A 133 -13.22 -8.29 -10.50
N ASP A 134 -13.85 -7.58 -9.57
CA ASP A 134 -15.22 -7.06 -9.69
C ASP A 134 -15.27 -5.55 -9.99
N LYS A 135 -14.12 -4.90 -10.20
CA LYS A 135 -14.07 -3.46 -10.47
C LYS A 135 -14.27 -3.19 -11.96
N GLN A 136 -15.21 -2.32 -12.27
CA GLN A 136 -15.48 -1.88 -13.64
C GLN A 136 -15.07 -0.42 -13.81
N LEU A 137 -14.48 -0.09 -14.95
CA LEU A 137 -14.24 1.28 -15.36
C LEU A 137 -15.54 1.84 -15.95
N ASN A 138 -16.32 2.55 -15.16
CA ASN A 138 -17.53 3.25 -15.60
C ASN A 138 -17.20 4.62 -16.23
#